data_8a6ef334174374a7147e7e39ab2cc5f3
#
_entry.id   8a6ef334174374a7147e7e39ab2cc5f3
#
_cell.length_a   1.000
_cell.length_b   1.000
_cell.length_c   1.000
_cell.angle_alpha   90.00
_cell.angle_beta   90.00
_cell.angle_gamma   90.00
#
_symmetry.space_group_name_H-M   'P 1'
#
loop_
_entity.id
_entity.type
_entity.pdbx_description
1 polymer ?
#
loop_
_entity_poly.entity_id
_entity_poly.type
_entity_poly.pdbx_seq_one_letter_code
_entity_poly.pdbx_strand_id
1 'polypeptide(L)'
;MSDLVTDPETDDKTPSITSEDVAAYLRENPRFLQSHPEICDVLVPPKKTQGRKIADFQSFLIDRLKADKTKAETTTQEIVKTARNNMNNQARIARAVLRLLEAQSFDEFIEAVTMDLTAMLDVDITALIVESNGHDIPHVQSSGVRVVPAGTIQNWMQGKPSLLQSDIGGI
;
A
#
# COMPACT_ATOMS: atom_id res chain seq x y z
N MET A 1 12.68 -58.22 -47.33
CA MET A 1 13.27 -58.27 -45.97
C MET A 1 12.73 -57.09 -45.22
N SER A 2 11.73 -57.40 -44.47
CA SER A 2 10.95 -56.48 -43.65
C SER A 2 11.49 -56.44 -42.26
N ASP A 3 11.85 -55.30 -41.73
CA ASP A 3 12.07 -55.12 -40.32
C ASP A 3 11.00 -54.17 -39.77
N LEU A 4 10.07 -54.75 -39.07
CA LEU A 4 9.08 -54.09 -38.19
C LEU A 4 9.80 -53.53 -37.00
N VAL A 5 9.84 -52.24 -36.87
CA VAL A 5 10.18 -51.57 -35.61
C VAL A 5 8.90 -51.46 -34.80
N THR A 6 8.83 -52.21 -33.73
CA THR A 6 7.78 -52.17 -32.72
C THR A 6 8.09 -51.01 -31.78
N ASP A 7 7.24 -49.98 -31.78
CA ASP A 7 7.27 -48.95 -30.75
C ASP A 7 6.79 -49.54 -29.42
N PRO A 8 7.46 -49.28 -28.28
CA PRO A 8 6.93 -49.61 -26.97
C PRO A 8 5.90 -48.58 -26.55
N GLU A 9 4.63 -49.00 -26.49
CA GLU A 9 3.59 -48.29 -25.76
C GLU A 9 4.04 -48.01 -24.33
N THR A 10 4.36 -46.77 -24.02
CA THR A 10 4.49 -46.29 -22.65
C THR A 10 3.09 -46.22 -22.06
N ASP A 11 2.73 -47.25 -21.32
CA ASP A 11 1.53 -47.29 -20.46
C ASP A 11 1.72 -46.29 -19.31
N ASP A 12 1.36 -45.03 -19.55
CA ASP A 12 1.28 -43.96 -18.56
C ASP A 12 0.02 -44.16 -17.70
N LYS A 13 0.07 -45.17 -16.82
CA LYS A 13 -0.88 -45.34 -15.72
C LYS A 13 -0.57 -44.32 -14.63
N THR A 14 -0.93 -43.08 -14.84
CA THR A 14 -1.16 -42.17 -13.74
C THR A 14 -2.23 -42.79 -12.83
N PRO A 15 -1.93 -43.09 -11.56
CA PRO A 15 -2.91 -43.69 -10.68
C PRO A 15 -4.11 -42.79 -10.57
N SER A 16 -5.25 -43.20 -11.13
CA SER A 16 -6.50 -42.47 -11.04
C SER A 16 -7.00 -42.53 -9.59
N ILE A 17 -6.90 -41.41 -8.90
CA ILE A 17 -7.42 -41.26 -7.54
C ILE A 17 -8.93 -41.44 -7.59
N THR A 18 -9.45 -42.44 -6.89
CA THR A 18 -10.89 -42.72 -6.81
C THR A 18 -11.58 -41.88 -5.73
N SER A 19 -12.90 -41.74 -5.82
CA SER A 19 -13.68 -41.05 -4.77
C SER A 19 -13.56 -41.72 -3.40
N GLU A 20 -13.32 -43.05 -3.39
CA GLU A 20 -13.09 -43.82 -2.19
C GLU A 20 -11.74 -43.51 -1.54
N ASP A 21 -10.70 -43.34 -2.34
CA ASP A 21 -9.39 -42.92 -1.85
C ASP A 21 -9.43 -41.55 -1.20
N VAL A 22 -10.12 -40.60 -1.81
CA VAL A 22 -10.32 -39.25 -1.25
C VAL A 22 -11.11 -39.33 0.06
N ALA A 23 -12.19 -40.14 0.11
CA ALA A 23 -13.00 -40.30 1.32
C ALA A 23 -12.20 -40.99 2.45
N ALA A 24 -11.35 -41.97 2.12
CA ALA A 24 -10.46 -42.63 3.09
C ALA A 24 -9.44 -41.62 3.63
N TYR A 25 -8.77 -40.88 2.77
CA TYR A 25 -7.80 -39.87 3.15
C TYR A 25 -8.40 -38.81 4.08
N LEU A 26 -9.60 -38.30 3.78
CA LEU A 26 -10.26 -37.27 4.61
C LEU A 26 -10.70 -37.84 5.99
N ARG A 27 -11.02 -39.14 6.09
CA ARG A 27 -11.31 -39.77 7.38
C ARG A 27 -10.06 -39.89 8.27
N GLU A 28 -8.91 -40.19 7.65
CA GLU A 28 -7.62 -40.28 8.35
C GLU A 28 -7.07 -38.89 8.71
N ASN A 29 -7.41 -37.88 7.93
CA ASN A 29 -6.95 -36.50 8.10
C ASN A 29 -8.09 -35.51 8.40
N PRO A 30 -8.76 -35.59 9.57
CA PRO A 30 -9.94 -34.79 9.87
C PRO A 30 -9.67 -33.27 9.95
N ARG A 31 -8.40 -32.84 10.05
CA ARG A 31 -8.00 -31.44 10.06
C ARG A 31 -7.61 -30.92 8.67
N PHE A 32 -7.72 -31.72 7.64
CA PHE A 32 -7.30 -31.36 6.28
C PHE A 32 -7.95 -30.06 5.79
N LEU A 33 -9.24 -29.89 6.00
CA LEU A 33 -9.97 -28.67 5.61
C LEU A 33 -9.59 -27.43 6.43
N GLN A 34 -9.00 -27.60 7.62
CA GLN A 34 -8.46 -26.49 8.40
C GLN A 34 -7.14 -25.99 7.83
N SER A 35 -6.33 -26.91 7.29
CA SER A 35 -5.02 -26.61 6.65
C SER A 35 -5.19 -26.11 5.22
N HIS A 36 -6.30 -26.49 4.55
CA HIS A 36 -6.63 -26.17 3.15
C HIS A 36 -8.02 -25.51 3.06
N PRO A 37 -8.16 -24.30 3.60
CA PRO A 37 -9.46 -23.62 3.65
C PRO A 37 -10.01 -23.28 2.25
N GLU A 38 -9.15 -23.11 1.25
CA GLU A 38 -9.52 -22.87 -0.15
C GLU A 38 -10.36 -24.00 -0.76
N ILE A 39 -10.21 -25.22 -0.29
CA ILE A 39 -10.98 -26.38 -0.77
C ILE A 39 -12.45 -26.24 -0.34
N CYS A 40 -12.72 -25.62 0.80
CA CYS A 40 -14.09 -25.40 1.27
C CYS A 40 -14.89 -24.50 0.33
N ASP A 41 -14.23 -23.64 -0.46
CA ASP A 41 -14.90 -22.74 -1.41
C ASP A 41 -15.42 -23.48 -2.64
N VAL A 42 -14.82 -24.61 -2.96
CA VAL A 42 -15.17 -25.44 -4.12
C VAL A 42 -16.16 -26.56 -3.75
N LEU A 43 -16.19 -26.96 -2.48
CA LEU A 43 -17.07 -28.04 -2.01
C LEU A 43 -18.51 -27.59 -1.90
N VAL A 44 -19.42 -28.28 -2.58
CA VAL A 44 -20.88 -28.08 -2.47
C VAL A 44 -21.41 -28.92 -1.32
N PRO A 45 -21.99 -28.30 -0.26
CA PRO A 45 -22.54 -29.05 0.86
C PRO A 45 -23.79 -29.88 0.39
N PRO A 46 -23.97 -31.07 0.92
CA PRO A 46 -25.10 -31.92 0.57
C PRO A 46 -26.44 -31.25 0.97
N LYS A 47 -27.39 -31.19 0.03
CA LYS A 47 -28.67 -30.47 0.20
C LYS A 47 -29.62 -31.07 1.26
N LYS A 48 -29.39 -32.29 1.70
CA LYS A 48 -30.22 -32.95 2.74
C LYS A 48 -29.48 -34.13 3.38
N THR A 49 -28.99 -33.96 4.59
CA THR A 49 -28.88 -35.07 5.56
C THR A 49 -28.87 -34.49 6.96
N GLN A 50 -29.85 -34.94 7.76
CA GLN A 50 -29.90 -34.62 9.19
C GLN A 50 -28.76 -35.34 9.91
N GLY A 51 -27.86 -34.57 10.51
CA GLY A 51 -26.79 -35.12 11.35
C GLY A 51 -25.90 -34.06 11.92
N ARG A 52 -25.49 -34.22 13.19
CA ARG A 52 -24.67 -33.31 13.98
C ARG A 52 -23.35 -32.87 13.27
N LYS A 53 -22.77 -33.77 12.47
CA LYS A 53 -21.52 -33.50 11.73
C LYS A 53 -21.67 -32.53 10.55
N ILE A 54 -22.86 -32.40 9.97
CA ILE A 54 -23.15 -31.50 8.86
C ILE A 54 -23.38 -30.07 9.39
N ALA A 55 -23.99 -29.96 10.59
CA ALA A 55 -24.12 -28.70 11.27
C ALA A 55 -22.73 -28.06 11.57
N ASP A 56 -21.75 -28.88 11.91
CA ASP A 56 -20.38 -28.40 12.19
C ASP A 56 -19.69 -27.84 10.93
N PHE A 57 -19.88 -28.47 9.76
CA PHE A 57 -19.33 -27.97 8.50
C PHE A 57 -20.01 -26.67 8.04
N GLN A 58 -21.32 -26.59 8.15
CA GLN A 58 -22.07 -25.37 7.85
C GLN A 58 -21.68 -24.21 8.78
N SER A 59 -21.51 -24.50 10.07
CA SER A 59 -21.05 -23.51 11.05
C SER A 59 -19.65 -23.01 10.69
N PHE A 60 -18.73 -23.89 10.29
CA PHE A 60 -17.40 -23.51 9.84
C PHE A 60 -17.44 -22.58 8.62
N LEU A 61 -18.25 -22.90 7.60
CA LEU A 61 -18.44 -22.04 6.42
C LEU A 61 -19.04 -20.67 6.78
N ILE A 62 -20.03 -20.65 7.70
CA ILE A 62 -20.64 -19.41 8.17
C ILE A 62 -19.61 -18.54 8.89
N ASP A 63 -18.81 -19.13 9.76
CA ASP A 63 -17.77 -18.39 10.51
C ASP A 63 -16.68 -17.86 9.57
N ARG A 64 -16.30 -18.63 8.55
CA ARG A 64 -15.37 -18.18 7.52
C ARG A 64 -15.96 -17.01 6.72
N LEU A 65 -17.19 -17.13 6.23
CA LEU A 65 -17.86 -16.05 5.50
C LEU A 65 -18.01 -14.77 6.33
N LYS A 66 -18.28 -14.91 7.64
CA LYS A 66 -18.29 -13.77 8.56
C LYS A 66 -16.92 -13.12 8.68
N ALA A 67 -15.85 -13.93 8.80
CA ALA A 67 -14.49 -13.42 8.88
C ALA A 67 -14.08 -12.68 7.58
N ASP A 68 -14.39 -13.26 6.42
CA ASP A 68 -14.12 -12.65 5.12
C ASP A 68 -14.92 -11.35 4.93
N LYS A 69 -16.21 -11.33 5.35
CA LYS A 69 -17.03 -10.13 5.36
C LYS A 69 -16.41 -9.03 6.22
N THR A 70 -16.02 -9.35 7.47
CA THR A 70 -15.39 -8.39 8.38
C THR A 70 -14.09 -7.83 7.80
N LYS A 71 -13.27 -8.68 7.19
CA LYS A 71 -12.03 -8.27 6.51
C LYS A 71 -12.32 -7.30 5.36
N ALA A 72 -13.32 -7.62 4.52
CA ALA A 72 -13.73 -6.75 3.41
C ALA A 72 -14.25 -5.39 3.92
N GLU A 73 -15.04 -5.38 4.98
CA GLU A 73 -15.55 -4.16 5.62
C GLU A 73 -14.40 -3.30 6.17
N THR A 74 -13.44 -3.91 6.87
CA THR A 74 -12.27 -3.21 7.40
C THR A 74 -11.43 -2.60 6.28
N THR A 75 -11.13 -3.39 5.24
CA THR A 75 -10.37 -2.91 4.07
C THR A 75 -11.09 -1.74 3.38
N THR A 76 -12.41 -1.83 3.23
CA THR A 76 -13.22 -0.74 2.65
C THR A 76 -13.14 0.53 3.50
N GLN A 77 -13.22 0.41 4.81
CA GLN A 77 -13.09 1.56 5.73
C GLN A 77 -11.71 2.21 5.64
N GLU A 78 -10.64 1.41 5.54
CA GLU A 78 -9.27 1.90 5.36
C GLU A 78 -9.10 2.66 4.05
N ILE A 79 -9.66 2.13 2.94
CA ILE A 79 -9.64 2.80 1.64
C ILE A 79 -10.37 4.14 1.71
N VAL A 80 -11.57 4.18 2.29
CA VAL A 80 -12.35 5.42 2.45
C VAL A 80 -11.60 6.44 3.31
N LYS A 81 -10.99 6.00 4.41
CA LYS A 81 -10.17 6.87 5.27
C LYS A 81 -8.98 7.46 4.51
N THR A 82 -8.26 6.62 3.77
CA THR A 82 -7.11 7.04 2.95
C THR A 82 -7.54 8.04 1.87
N ALA A 83 -8.64 7.76 1.17
CA ALA A 83 -9.18 8.66 0.16
C ALA A 83 -9.55 10.04 0.74
N ARG A 84 -10.21 10.07 1.90
CA ARG A 84 -10.54 11.33 2.60
C ARG A 84 -9.28 12.10 3.00
N ASN A 85 -8.28 11.42 3.53
CA ASN A 85 -7.01 12.04 3.90
C ASN A 85 -6.32 12.64 2.66
N ASN A 86 -6.30 11.91 1.54
CA ASN A 86 -5.73 12.40 0.29
C ASN A 86 -6.47 13.65 -0.23
N MET A 87 -7.82 13.65 -0.20
CA MET A 87 -8.61 14.83 -0.58
C MET A 87 -8.31 16.03 0.32
N ASN A 88 -8.21 15.83 1.64
CA ASN A 88 -7.87 16.89 2.58
C ASN A 88 -6.46 17.43 2.30
N ASN A 89 -5.49 16.56 2.05
CA ASN A 89 -4.12 16.97 1.72
C ASN A 89 -4.07 17.75 0.40
N GLN A 90 -4.80 17.32 -0.64
CA GLN A 90 -4.91 18.05 -1.89
C GLN A 90 -5.51 19.45 -1.69
N ALA A 91 -6.57 19.55 -0.88
CA ALA A 91 -7.19 20.85 -0.57
C ALA A 91 -6.25 21.78 0.21
N ARG A 92 -5.41 21.22 1.09
CA ARG A 92 -4.38 21.97 1.83
C ARG A 92 -3.28 22.47 0.89
N ILE A 93 -2.77 21.59 0.01
CA ILE A 93 -1.77 21.95 -0.99
C ILE A 93 -2.32 23.03 -1.94
N ALA A 94 -3.53 22.87 -2.43
CA ALA A 94 -4.14 23.86 -3.32
C ALA A 94 -4.25 25.24 -2.65
N ARG A 95 -4.68 25.31 -1.39
CA ARG A 95 -4.72 26.57 -0.63
C ARG A 95 -3.32 27.17 -0.43
N ALA A 96 -2.34 26.34 -0.12
CA ALA A 96 -0.96 26.78 0.03
C ALA A 96 -0.40 27.38 -1.27
N VAL A 97 -0.65 26.73 -2.41
CA VAL A 97 -0.25 27.24 -3.72
C VAL A 97 -0.95 28.58 -4.03
N LEU A 98 -2.25 28.67 -3.80
CA LEU A 98 -2.99 29.92 -4.01
C LEU A 98 -2.43 31.04 -3.15
N ARG A 99 -2.12 30.79 -1.88
CA ARG A 99 -1.53 31.77 -0.98
C ARG A 99 -0.17 32.30 -1.48
N LEU A 100 0.67 31.40 -2.03
CA LEU A 100 1.94 31.83 -2.64
C LEU A 100 1.74 32.68 -3.89
N LEU A 101 0.71 32.39 -4.69
CA LEU A 101 0.40 33.16 -5.91
C LEU A 101 -0.23 34.52 -5.61
N GLU A 102 -0.83 34.71 -4.44
CA GLU A 102 -1.39 36.00 -3.99
C GLU A 102 -0.33 36.99 -3.54
N ALA A 103 0.88 36.55 -3.23
CA ALA A 103 1.96 37.42 -2.79
C ALA A 103 2.33 38.42 -3.90
N GLN A 104 2.27 39.73 -3.58
CA GLN A 104 2.56 40.83 -4.51
C GLN A 104 3.98 41.39 -4.34
N SER A 105 4.66 41.01 -3.27
CA SER A 105 6.04 41.39 -2.98
C SER A 105 6.88 40.20 -2.53
N PHE A 106 8.19 40.34 -2.58
CA PHE A 106 9.12 39.30 -2.11
C PHE A 106 8.98 39.08 -0.60
N ASP A 107 8.74 40.13 0.16
CA ASP A 107 8.55 40.04 1.61
C ASP A 107 7.27 39.26 1.96
N GLU A 108 6.16 39.53 1.27
CA GLU A 108 4.93 38.77 1.41
C GLU A 108 5.10 37.30 1.00
N PHE A 109 5.89 37.03 -0.03
CA PHE A 109 6.21 35.66 -0.44
C PHE A 109 7.00 34.92 0.65
N ILE A 110 8.01 35.58 1.26
CA ILE A 110 8.77 34.97 2.37
C ILE A 110 7.86 34.70 3.56
N GLU A 111 7.00 35.65 3.93
CA GLU A 111 6.05 35.48 5.02
C GLU A 111 5.10 34.31 4.74
N ALA A 112 4.56 34.23 3.52
CA ALA A 112 3.72 33.11 3.10
C ALA A 112 4.47 31.77 3.22
N VAL A 113 5.73 31.69 2.76
CA VAL A 113 6.53 30.45 2.85
C VAL A 113 6.80 30.08 4.29
N THR A 114 7.21 31.01 5.14
CA THR A 114 7.74 30.69 6.47
C THR A 114 6.68 30.59 7.55
N MET A 115 5.56 31.27 7.42
CA MET A 115 4.46 31.30 8.38
C MET A 115 3.23 30.57 7.88
N ASP A 116 2.68 31.00 6.73
CA ASP A 116 1.39 30.50 6.26
C ASP A 116 1.47 29.04 5.80
N LEU A 117 2.52 28.66 5.06
CA LEU A 117 2.70 27.28 4.64
C LEU A 117 2.89 26.32 5.81
N THR A 118 3.63 26.73 6.83
CA THR A 118 3.84 25.95 8.05
C THR A 118 2.50 25.58 8.67
N ALA A 119 1.61 26.55 8.83
CA ALA A 119 0.26 26.32 9.37
C ALA A 119 -0.65 25.53 8.41
N MET A 120 -0.64 25.87 7.11
CA MET A 120 -1.51 25.26 6.12
C MET A 120 -1.17 23.80 5.83
N LEU A 121 0.12 23.46 5.80
CA LEU A 121 0.61 22.09 5.53
C LEU A 121 0.75 21.26 6.79
N ASP A 122 0.61 21.86 7.99
CA ASP A 122 0.75 21.19 9.28
C ASP A 122 2.14 20.55 9.41
N VAL A 123 3.15 21.34 9.13
CA VAL A 123 4.56 20.96 9.27
C VAL A 123 5.20 21.82 10.36
N ASP A 124 6.23 21.31 11.00
CA ASP A 124 6.87 21.99 12.12
C ASP A 124 7.62 23.25 11.67
N ILE A 125 8.31 23.18 10.55
CA ILE A 125 9.13 24.28 10.02
C ILE A 125 9.10 24.27 8.50
N THR A 126 9.01 25.46 7.91
CA THR A 126 9.30 25.73 6.50
C THR A 126 10.35 26.83 6.41
N ALA A 127 11.27 26.69 5.47
CA ALA A 127 12.33 27.69 5.25
C ALA A 127 12.63 27.83 3.76
N LEU A 128 12.92 29.05 3.33
CA LEU A 128 13.45 29.33 2.01
C LEU A 128 14.99 29.29 2.04
N ILE A 129 15.60 28.49 1.19
CA ILE A 129 17.05 28.40 1.06
C ILE A 129 17.47 29.05 -0.25
N VAL A 130 18.39 29.98 -0.16
CA VAL A 130 18.93 30.75 -1.30
C VAL A 130 20.42 30.58 -1.37
N GLU A 131 20.95 30.29 -2.54
CA GLU A 131 22.41 30.29 -2.77
C GLU A 131 22.94 31.70 -3.08
N SER A 132 24.07 32.06 -2.47
CA SER A 132 24.73 33.31 -2.73
C SER A 132 26.19 33.10 -3.18
N ASN A 133 26.59 33.84 -4.21
CA ASN A 133 27.99 33.89 -4.70
C ASN A 133 28.85 34.86 -3.91
N GLY A 134 28.45 35.23 -2.69
CA GLY A 134 29.14 36.25 -1.90
C GLY A 134 28.66 37.69 -2.16
N HIS A 135 27.62 37.88 -2.97
CA HIS A 135 26.96 39.17 -3.13
C HIS A 135 25.88 39.33 -2.09
N ASP A 136 25.69 40.57 -1.60
CA ASP A 136 24.55 40.86 -0.72
C ASP A 136 23.24 40.57 -1.43
N ILE A 137 22.42 39.72 -0.82
CA ILE A 137 21.07 39.44 -1.29
C ILE A 137 20.15 40.40 -0.53
N PRO A 138 19.46 41.34 -1.24
CA PRO A 138 18.49 42.21 -0.59
C PRO A 138 17.40 41.36 0.10
N HIS A 139 16.95 41.82 1.26
CA HIS A 139 15.83 41.18 2.04
C HIS A 139 16.16 39.87 2.79
N VAL A 140 17.44 39.45 2.87
CA VAL A 140 17.85 38.21 3.55
C VAL A 140 17.76 38.29 5.09
N GLN A 141 17.54 39.46 5.65
CA GLN A 141 17.37 39.62 7.11
C GLN A 141 15.99 39.19 7.60
N SER A 142 15.09 38.76 6.70
CA SER A 142 13.78 38.25 7.05
C SER A 142 13.89 36.88 7.73
N SER A 143 13.22 36.72 8.84
CA SER A 143 13.13 35.43 9.56
C SER A 143 12.62 34.35 8.61
N GLY A 144 13.36 33.23 8.50
CA GLY A 144 12.96 32.09 7.66
C GLY A 144 13.65 31.95 6.31
N VAL A 145 14.52 32.92 5.92
CA VAL A 145 15.41 32.75 4.76
C VAL A 145 16.78 32.32 5.23
N ARG A 146 17.31 31.26 4.67
CA ARG A 146 18.66 30.75 4.92
C ARG A 146 19.53 30.93 3.68
N VAL A 147 20.64 31.60 3.82
CA VAL A 147 21.61 31.76 2.76
C VAL A 147 22.70 30.71 2.90
N VAL A 148 22.99 30.03 1.83
CA VAL A 148 24.01 28.99 1.77
C VAL A 148 25.00 29.30 0.63
N PRO A 149 26.24 28.78 0.69
CA PRO A 149 27.19 28.92 -0.40
C PRO A 149 26.71 28.35 -1.72
N ALA A 150 27.17 28.91 -2.83
CA ALA A 150 26.85 28.39 -4.17
C ALA A 150 27.23 26.91 -4.33
N GLY A 151 26.38 26.14 -4.97
CA GLY A 151 26.52 24.70 -5.19
C GLY A 151 26.02 23.81 -4.04
N THR A 152 25.60 24.38 -2.90
CA THR A 152 25.12 23.63 -1.74
C THR A 152 23.82 22.87 -2.08
N ILE A 153 22.87 23.55 -2.73
CA ILE A 153 21.58 22.94 -3.12
C ILE A 153 21.82 21.81 -4.11
N GLN A 154 22.70 22.01 -5.08
CA GLN A 154 23.04 20.97 -6.05
C GLN A 154 23.66 19.73 -5.39
N ASN A 155 24.55 19.94 -4.41
CA ASN A 155 25.16 18.86 -3.64
C ASN A 155 24.12 18.12 -2.79
N TRP A 156 23.19 18.80 -2.15
CA TRP A 156 22.13 18.17 -1.36
C TRP A 156 21.14 17.41 -2.24
N MET A 157 20.69 18.03 -3.33
CA MET A 157 19.65 17.46 -4.20
C MET A 157 20.17 16.37 -5.13
N GLN A 158 21.49 16.35 -5.43
CA GLN A 158 22.12 15.35 -6.33
C GLN A 158 21.37 15.21 -7.68
N GLY A 159 20.90 16.32 -8.21
CA GLY A 159 20.13 16.36 -9.46
C GLY A 159 18.66 15.86 -9.36
N LYS A 160 18.17 15.59 -8.16
CA LYS A 160 16.76 15.22 -7.94
C LYS A 160 15.89 16.45 -7.77
N PRO A 161 14.65 16.47 -8.28
CA PRO A 161 13.73 17.60 -8.09
C PRO A 161 13.19 17.71 -6.65
N SER A 162 13.25 16.63 -5.87
CA SER A 162 12.83 16.56 -4.47
C SER A 162 13.65 15.51 -3.73
N LEU A 163 13.88 15.73 -2.44
CA LEU A 163 14.57 14.81 -1.55
C LEU A 163 13.71 14.58 -0.30
N LEU A 164 13.45 13.31 0.02
CA LEU A 164 12.78 12.88 1.25
C LEU A 164 13.80 12.12 2.10
N GLN A 165 14.03 12.59 3.31
CA GLN A 165 14.93 11.94 4.28
C GLN A 165 14.18 11.73 5.59
N SER A 166 14.37 10.57 6.21
CA SER A 166 13.79 10.22 7.50
C SER A 166 14.61 10.74 8.68
N ASP A 167 15.87 11.08 8.45
CA ASP A 167 16.79 11.61 9.47
C ASP A 167 17.45 12.88 8.94
N ILE A 168 17.22 14.01 9.63
CA ILE A 168 17.76 15.33 9.30
C ILE A 168 18.94 15.66 10.24
N GLY A 169 19.64 14.67 10.72
CA GLY A 169 20.82 14.85 11.55
C GLY A 169 21.97 15.48 10.74
N GLY A 170 22.07 16.82 10.79
CA GLY A 170 23.26 17.52 10.28
C GLY A 170 23.06 18.54 9.16
N ILE A 171 21.91 19.25 9.12
CA ILE A 171 21.79 20.49 8.33
C ILE A 171 21.90 21.72 9.23
#